data_72fb4d596f7db6e43c4b2a9483264bf1
#
_entry.id   72fb4d596f7db6e43c4b2a9483264bf1
#
_cell.length_a   1.000
_cell.length_b   1.000
_cell.length_c   1.000
_cell.angle_alpha   90.00
_cell.angle_beta   90.00
_cell.angle_gamma   90.00
#
_symmetry.space_group_name_H-M   'P 1'
#
loop_
_entity.id
_entity.type
_entity.pdbx_description
1 polymer ?
#
loop_
_entity_poly.entity_id
_entity_poly.type
_entity_poly.pdbx_seq_one_letter_code
_entity_poly.pdbx_strand_id
1 'polypeptide(L)'
;VITTKRGELTVRADSFVITSKAIRPLPDKHKGLTDPEARVRARYVDLIVRPEAREVAYIRSTVVHSVRDSLHTRGFTEVETPVLQLIHGGANARPFETHINAYDLELYLRIATELHLKRLIVGGMEKVFEVGRQFRNEGVDFKHNPEFTSLEVYETYGDYNTMRVLTQELIQEAATAVYGSPIARRTEADGTVTEYDFSGDWPVKTICQAVSEALGEEITVDTPVSVLRQHAEAIGLELDSNASWGYLLEEIYGELCEGQTMAPVFYT
;
A
#
# COMPACT_ATOMS: atom_id res chain seq x y z
N VAL A 1 -25.50 19.11 -32.42
CA VAL A 1 -25.03 17.74 -32.71
C VAL A 1 -25.61 17.33 -34.06
N ILE A 2 -24.79 16.76 -34.91
CA ILE A 2 -25.20 16.23 -36.22
C ILE A 2 -24.70 14.78 -36.34
N THR A 3 -25.35 14.02 -37.22
CA THR A 3 -24.86 12.69 -37.60
C THR A 3 -24.17 12.79 -38.96
N THR A 4 -22.93 12.32 -39.07
CA THR A 4 -22.20 12.29 -40.34
C THR A 4 -22.82 11.25 -41.28
N LYS A 5 -22.46 11.29 -42.57
CA LYS A 5 -22.90 10.30 -43.57
C LYS A 5 -22.48 8.86 -43.18
N ARG A 6 -21.51 8.68 -42.28
CA ARG A 6 -21.05 7.39 -41.78
C ARG A 6 -21.73 6.95 -40.45
N GLY A 7 -22.71 7.73 -39.98
CA GLY A 7 -23.44 7.41 -38.73
C GLY A 7 -22.75 7.93 -37.45
N GLU A 8 -21.67 8.68 -37.54
CA GLU A 8 -20.96 9.19 -36.37
C GLU A 8 -21.64 10.42 -35.81
N LEU A 9 -21.84 10.47 -34.50
CA LEU A 9 -22.30 11.65 -33.77
C LEU A 9 -21.16 12.69 -33.72
N THR A 10 -21.44 13.91 -34.24
CA THR A 10 -20.45 14.96 -34.35
C THR A 10 -21.06 16.29 -33.90
N VAL A 11 -20.23 17.12 -33.27
CA VAL A 11 -20.59 18.51 -32.95
C VAL A 11 -20.12 19.40 -34.12
N ARG A 12 -21.06 20.04 -34.79
CA ARG A 12 -20.75 21.09 -35.76
C ARG A 12 -20.55 22.39 -35.00
N ALA A 13 -19.32 22.92 -35.04
CA ALA A 13 -18.99 24.22 -34.44
C ALA A 13 -19.18 25.33 -35.50
N ASP A 14 -19.88 26.37 -35.13
CA ASP A 14 -20.01 27.58 -35.96
C ASP A 14 -18.90 28.57 -35.72
N SER A 15 -18.28 28.52 -34.53
CA SER A 15 -17.10 29.32 -34.18
C SER A 15 -16.26 28.60 -33.11
N PHE A 16 -14.99 28.96 -33.00
CA PHE A 16 -14.13 28.51 -31.89
C PHE A 16 -13.15 29.64 -31.52
N VAL A 17 -12.71 29.60 -30.25
CA VAL A 17 -11.72 30.53 -29.73
C VAL A 17 -10.58 29.70 -29.12
N ILE A 18 -9.36 30.02 -29.50
CA ILE A 18 -8.18 29.43 -28.84
C ILE A 18 -7.97 30.15 -27.52
N THR A 19 -8.21 29.44 -26.42
CA THR A 19 -8.11 30.00 -25.07
C THR A 19 -6.67 29.97 -24.53
N SER A 20 -5.84 29.07 -25.02
CA SER A 20 -4.43 28.94 -24.63
C SER A 20 -3.61 28.33 -25.78
N LYS A 21 -2.34 28.73 -25.87
CA LYS A 21 -1.40 28.15 -26.85
C LYS A 21 -0.50 27.12 -26.15
N ALA A 22 -0.54 25.87 -26.56
CA ALA A 22 0.43 24.86 -26.20
C ALA A 22 1.64 24.95 -27.15
N ILE A 23 2.78 25.42 -26.63
CA ILE A 23 3.99 25.64 -27.43
C ILE A 23 4.99 24.48 -27.36
N ARG A 24 4.78 23.53 -26.46
CA ARG A 24 5.59 22.32 -26.38
C ARG A 24 4.83 21.16 -27.04
N PRO A 25 5.45 20.40 -27.95
CA PRO A 25 4.81 19.24 -28.54
C PRO A 25 4.59 18.16 -27.46
N LEU A 26 3.51 17.39 -27.61
CA LEU A 26 3.32 16.15 -26.88
C LEU A 26 4.29 15.06 -27.38
N PRO A 27 4.55 14.02 -26.58
CA PRO A 27 5.27 12.84 -27.04
C PRO A 27 4.66 12.26 -28.32
N ASP A 28 5.46 11.49 -29.07
CA ASP A 28 5.02 10.82 -30.29
C ASP A 28 3.73 10.02 -30.07
N LYS A 29 2.77 10.19 -30.98
CA LYS A 29 1.43 9.60 -30.86
C LYS A 29 1.47 8.05 -30.84
N HIS A 30 2.45 7.45 -31.50
CA HIS A 30 2.55 5.98 -31.61
C HIS A 30 3.48 5.37 -30.57
N LYS A 31 4.57 6.07 -30.22
CA LYS A 31 5.54 5.61 -29.24
C LYS A 31 5.15 5.97 -27.80
N GLY A 32 4.38 7.04 -27.63
CA GLY A 32 3.97 7.54 -26.30
C GLY A 32 5.16 7.97 -25.46
N LEU A 33 4.96 7.97 -24.15
CA LEU A 33 5.99 8.21 -23.14
C LEU A 33 6.46 6.85 -22.58
N THR A 34 7.52 6.28 -23.17
CA THR A 34 7.99 4.92 -22.85
C THR A 34 8.93 4.86 -21.66
N ASP A 35 9.71 5.94 -21.44
CA ASP A 35 10.67 6.02 -20.34
C ASP A 35 9.94 6.11 -18.98
N PRO A 36 10.12 5.15 -18.04
CA PRO A 36 9.49 5.17 -16.73
C PRO A 36 9.86 6.40 -15.90
N GLU A 37 11.11 6.87 -15.98
CA GLU A 37 11.54 8.06 -15.25
C GLU A 37 10.85 9.33 -15.77
N ALA A 38 10.76 9.48 -17.07
CA ALA A 38 10.03 10.58 -17.69
C ALA A 38 8.54 10.58 -17.30
N ARG A 39 7.92 9.40 -17.15
CA ARG A 39 6.53 9.26 -16.66
C ARG A 39 6.34 9.78 -15.24
N VAL A 40 7.33 9.58 -14.38
CA VAL A 40 7.29 10.06 -12.99
C VAL A 40 7.59 11.55 -12.94
N ARG A 41 8.64 12.01 -13.59
CA ARG A 41 9.08 13.42 -13.58
C ARG A 41 8.10 14.36 -14.27
N ALA A 42 7.49 13.92 -15.36
CA ALA A 42 6.50 14.68 -16.11
C ALA A 42 5.11 14.03 -16.03
N ARG A 43 4.65 13.75 -14.80
CA ARG A 43 3.37 13.06 -14.55
C ARG A 43 2.20 13.70 -15.27
N TYR A 44 2.15 15.03 -15.38
CA TYR A 44 1.10 15.74 -16.11
C TYR A 44 1.08 15.40 -17.61
N VAL A 45 2.24 15.15 -18.22
CA VAL A 45 2.33 14.69 -19.63
C VAL A 45 1.85 13.25 -19.73
N ASP A 46 2.29 12.37 -18.80
CA ASP A 46 1.85 10.98 -18.71
C ASP A 46 0.31 10.89 -18.62
N LEU A 47 -0.31 11.71 -17.77
CA LEU A 47 -1.77 11.79 -17.63
C LEU A 47 -2.49 12.26 -18.92
N ILE A 48 -1.83 13.10 -19.74
CA ILE A 48 -2.39 13.54 -21.03
C ILE A 48 -2.39 12.39 -22.04
N VAL A 49 -1.27 11.68 -22.16
CA VAL A 49 -1.04 10.76 -23.29
C VAL A 49 -1.39 9.29 -22.96
N ARG A 50 -1.54 8.94 -21.68
CA ARG A 50 -1.84 7.58 -21.24
C ARG A 50 -3.13 7.51 -20.42
N PRO A 51 -4.21 6.95 -20.99
CA PRO A 51 -5.46 6.74 -20.25
C PRO A 51 -5.27 5.90 -18.97
N GLU A 52 -4.40 4.89 -19.00
CA GLU A 52 -4.10 3.99 -17.88
C GLU A 52 -3.53 4.75 -16.69
N ALA A 53 -2.73 5.79 -16.92
CA ALA A 53 -2.20 6.63 -15.85
C ALA A 53 -3.31 7.39 -15.09
N ARG A 54 -4.35 7.82 -15.81
CA ARG A 54 -5.54 8.44 -15.20
C ARG A 54 -6.39 7.41 -14.47
N GLU A 55 -6.55 6.23 -15.05
CA GLU A 55 -7.30 5.13 -14.43
C GLU A 55 -6.74 4.77 -13.06
N VAL A 56 -5.42 4.63 -12.93
CA VAL A 56 -4.76 4.38 -11.64
C VAL A 56 -5.11 5.46 -10.61
N ALA A 57 -5.16 6.73 -11.00
CA ALA A 57 -5.53 7.82 -10.10
C ALA A 57 -6.99 7.72 -9.64
N TYR A 58 -7.92 7.34 -10.54
CA TYR A 58 -9.32 7.13 -10.19
C TYR A 58 -9.51 5.90 -9.30
N ILE A 59 -8.85 4.77 -9.63
CA ILE A 59 -8.86 3.56 -8.79
C ILE A 59 -8.40 3.90 -7.37
N ARG A 60 -7.25 4.57 -7.24
CA ARG A 60 -6.75 5.00 -5.93
C ARG A 60 -7.76 5.85 -5.16
N SER A 61 -8.39 6.82 -5.84
CA SER A 61 -9.41 7.67 -5.22
C SER A 61 -10.61 6.85 -4.72
N THR A 62 -11.09 5.93 -5.55
CA THR A 62 -12.22 5.04 -5.20
C THR A 62 -11.88 4.12 -4.03
N VAL A 63 -10.69 3.51 -4.01
CA VAL A 63 -10.22 2.66 -2.91
C VAL A 63 -10.18 3.45 -1.59
N VAL A 64 -9.56 4.64 -1.58
CA VAL A 64 -9.46 5.46 -0.35
C VAL A 64 -10.84 5.90 0.13
N HIS A 65 -11.73 6.24 -0.79
CA HIS A 65 -13.12 6.61 -0.45
C HIS A 65 -13.87 5.42 0.16
N SER A 66 -13.82 4.25 -0.47
CA SER A 66 -14.44 3.02 0.03
C SER A 66 -13.95 2.65 1.43
N VAL A 67 -12.64 2.72 1.68
CA VAL A 67 -12.06 2.45 3.01
C VAL A 67 -12.60 3.42 4.05
N ARG A 68 -12.66 4.72 3.74
CA ARG A 68 -13.23 5.72 4.66
C ARG A 68 -14.70 5.48 4.96
N ASP A 69 -15.51 5.26 3.93
CA ASP A 69 -16.94 5.01 4.08
C ASP A 69 -17.20 3.75 4.92
N SER A 70 -16.44 2.70 4.67
CA SER A 70 -16.52 1.45 5.41
C SER A 70 -16.21 1.65 6.91
N LEU A 71 -15.13 2.36 7.23
CA LEU A 71 -14.74 2.64 8.61
C LEU A 71 -15.75 3.55 9.31
N HIS A 72 -16.23 4.61 8.65
CA HIS A 72 -17.28 5.47 9.21
C HIS A 72 -18.58 4.70 9.48
N THR A 73 -18.99 3.82 8.56
CA THR A 73 -20.19 2.98 8.73
C THR A 73 -20.06 2.04 9.93
N ARG A 74 -18.82 1.60 10.25
CA ARG A 74 -18.51 0.78 11.44
C ARG A 74 -18.30 1.58 12.72
N GLY A 75 -18.53 2.89 12.67
CA GLY A 75 -18.46 3.79 13.83
C GLY A 75 -17.06 4.27 14.19
N PHE A 76 -16.09 4.12 13.29
CA PHE A 76 -14.77 4.72 13.49
C PHE A 76 -14.79 6.22 13.20
N THR A 77 -14.07 6.97 14.00
CA THR A 77 -13.85 8.40 13.82
C THR A 77 -12.54 8.63 13.10
N GLU A 78 -12.57 9.31 11.93
CA GLU A 78 -11.34 9.77 11.28
C GLU A 78 -10.75 10.94 12.05
N VAL A 79 -9.45 10.89 12.29
CA VAL A 79 -8.71 11.94 13.00
C VAL A 79 -7.48 12.35 12.21
N GLU A 80 -6.97 13.54 12.50
CA GLU A 80 -5.68 14.03 12.00
C GLU A 80 -4.77 14.31 13.18
N THR A 81 -3.58 13.68 13.17
CA THR A 81 -2.57 13.85 14.21
C THR A 81 -1.34 14.59 13.70
N PRO A 82 -0.51 15.17 14.57
CA PRO A 82 0.64 15.96 14.15
C PRO A 82 1.63 15.19 13.27
N VAL A 83 2.06 15.82 12.18
CA VAL A 83 3.16 15.34 11.32
C VAL A 83 4.51 15.61 11.97
N LEU A 84 4.66 16.78 12.62
CA LEU A 84 5.87 17.14 13.34
C LEU A 84 5.81 16.56 14.75
N GLN A 85 6.85 15.81 15.13
CA GLN A 85 6.90 15.09 16.40
C GLN A 85 8.19 15.42 17.15
N LEU A 86 8.09 15.52 18.47
CA LEU A 86 9.25 15.66 19.37
C LEU A 86 10.00 14.33 19.54
N ILE A 87 9.25 13.23 19.50
CA ILE A 87 9.77 11.88 19.66
C ILE A 87 9.14 11.05 18.55
N HIS A 88 9.96 10.49 17.67
CA HIS A 88 9.50 9.53 16.67
C HIS A 88 9.24 8.16 17.31
N GLY A 89 8.36 7.37 16.71
CA GLY A 89 8.04 6.02 17.20
C GLY A 89 6.81 5.43 16.52
N GLY A 90 6.43 4.22 16.94
CA GLY A 90 5.31 3.47 16.37
C GLY A 90 5.71 2.58 15.18
N ALA A 91 6.98 2.60 14.76
CA ALA A 91 7.56 1.74 13.75
C ALA A 91 9.07 1.62 13.95
N ASN A 92 9.69 0.63 13.34
CA ASN A 92 11.14 0.51 13.26
C ASN A 92 11.60 1.12 11.93
N ALA A 93 11.80 2.45 11.91
CA ALA A 93 12.21 3.19 10.72
C ALA A 93 13.04 4.42 11.10
N ARG A 94 13.90 4.86 10.18
CA ARG A 94 14.68 6.08 10.36
C ARG A 94 13.82 7.30 10.01
N PRO A 95 13.70 8.31 10.91
CA PRO A 95 12.93 9.52 10.64
C PRO A 95 13.69 10.49 9.73
N PHE A 96 12.96 11.44 9.13
CA PHE A 96 13.52 12.72 8.67
C PHE A 96 13.58 13.68 9.84
N GLU A 97 14.67 14.40 9.98
CA GLU A 97 14.90 15.42 11.01
C GLU A 97 14.60 16.81 10.44
N THR A 98 14.07 17.69 11.25
CA THR A 98 13.80 19.08 10.92
C THR A 98 13.92 19.97 12.15
N HIS A 99 13.84 21.29 11.98
CA HIS A 99 14.03 22.26 13.06
C HIS A 99 12.89 23.29 13.08
N ILE A 100 12.38 23.62 14.26
CA ILE A 100 11.43 24.70 14.46
C ILE A 100 12.13 25.95 15.01
N ASN A 101 12.27 26.96 14.16
CA ASN A 101 13.02 28.17 14.48
C ASN A 101 12.46 28.93 15.68
N ALA A 102 11.13 28.95 15.87
CA ALA A 102 10.49 29.73 16.94
C ALA A 102 10.87 29.25 18.35
N TYR A 103 11.25 27.98 18.49
CA TYR A 103 11.59 27.36 19.77
C TYR A 103 13.03 26.85 19.83
N ASP A 104 13.79 27.01 18.73
CA ASP A 104 15.14 26.47 18.58
C ASP A 104 15.23 25.00 18.99
N LEU A 105 14.33 24.16 18.34
CA LEU A 105 14.10 22.80 18.75
C LEU A 105 14.10 21.85 17.56
N GLU A 106 14.80 20.72 17.69
CA GLU A 106 14.79 19.64 16.71
C GLU A 106 13.46 18.87 16.77
N LEU A 107 12.93 18.57 15.59
CA LEU A 107 11.70 17.79 15.39
C LEU A 107 11.94 16.69 14.38
N TYR A 108 11.02 15.75 14.35
CA TYR A 108 11.01 14.65 13.40
C TYR A 108 9.72 14.67 12.57
N LEU A 109 9.82 14.32 11.29
CA LEU A 109 8.63 13.94 10.54
C LEU A 109 8.18 12.55 11.01
N ARG A 110 6.87 12.35 11.19
CA ARG A 110 6.30 11.10 11.70
C ARG A 110 6.64 9.91 10.80
N ILE A 111 7.00 8.79 11.39
CA ILE A 111 7.21 7.50 10.73
C ILE A 111 5.99 6.59 10.82
N ALA A 112 5.07 6.90 11.72
CA ALA A 112 3.78 6.23 11.98
C ALA A 112 2.85 7.17 12.76
N THR A 113 1.56 6.88 12.79
CA THR A 113 0.54 7.60 13.58
C THR A 113 0.22 6.91 14.91
N GLU A 114 0.73 5.71 15.15
CA GLU A 114 0.44 4.81 16.26
C GLU A 114 0.38 5.51 17.62
N LEU A 115 1.43 6.23 18.01
CA LEU A 115 1.53 6.80 19.35
C LEU A 115 0.43 7.82 19.64
N HIS A 116 0.06 8.60 18.63
CA HIS A 116 -1.01 9.59 18.78
C HIS A 116 -2.39 8.92 18.79
N LEU A 117 -2.63 7.93 17.94
CA LEU A 117 -3.91 7.21 17.92
C LEU A 117 -4.13 6.44 19.23
N LYS A 118 -3.09 5.81 19.78
CA LYS A 118 -3.16 5.18 21.11
C LYS A 118 -3.47 6.19 22.24
N ARG A 119 -2.94 7.41 22.17
CA ARG A 119 -3.28 8.47 23.12
C ARG A 119 -4.75 8.89 23.02
N LEU A 120 -5.34 8.91 21.83
CA LEU A 120 -6.76 9.17 21.65
C LEU A 120 -7.61 8.06 22.26
N ILE A 121 -7.21 6.80 22.12
CA ILE A 121 -7.85 5.67 22.80
C ILE A 121 -7.78 5.84 24.33
N VAL A 122 -6.61 6.17 24.88
CA VAL A 122 -6.46 6.47 26.33
C VAL A 122 -7.33 7.66 26.73
N GLY A 123 -7.52 8.63 25.84
CA GLY A 123 -8.41 9.79 26.03
C GLY A 123 -9.90 9.46 25.98
N GLY A 124 -10.29 8.20 25.72
CA GLY A 124 -11.69 7.74 25.73
C GLY A 124 -12.35 7.65 24.36
N MET A 125 -11.61 7.78 23.27
CA MET A 125 -12.14 7.51 21.92
C MET A 125 -12.07 6.00 21.66
N GLU A 126 -13.23 5.35 21.47
CA GLU A 126 -13.28 3.88 21.38
C GLU A 126 -12.81 3.33 20.04
N LYS A 127 -13.03 4.07 18.95
CA LYS A 127 -12.70 3.67 17.56
C LYS A 127 -12.16 4.85 16.80
N VAL A 128 -10.91 4.78 16.38
CA VAL A 128 -10.26 5.86 15.62
C VAL A 128 -9.47 5.31 14.44
N PHE A 129 -9.36 6.10 13.40
CA PHE A 129 -8.44 5.83 12.30
C PHE A 129 -7.86 7.10 11.71
N GLU A 130 -6.73 6.97 11.04
CA GLU A 130 -6.12 8.04 10.25
C GLU A 130 -5.61 7.49 8.93
N VAL A 131 -5.98 8.16 7.83
CA VAL A 131 -5.37 7.95 6.50
C VAL A 131 -4.43 9.12 6.26
N GLY A 132 -3.14 8.89 6.43
CA GLY A 132 -2.17 9.98 6.42
C GLY A 132 -0.82 9.64 5.78
N ARG A 133 -0.03 10.69 5.56
CA ARG A 133 1.34 10.57 5.06
C ARG A 133 2.27 10.17 6.18
N GLN A 134 3.13 9.20 5.87
CA GLN A 134 4.26 8.77 6.69
C GLN A 134 5.56 9.06 5.95
N PHE A 135 6.65 9.24 6.70
CA PHE A 135 7.95 9.65 6.18
C PHE A 135 9.03 8.75 6.77
N ARG A 136 9.71 7.97 5.93
CA ARG A 136 10.79 7.06 6.34
C ARG A 136 12.03 7.34 5.52
N ASN A 137 13.14 7.67 6.18
CA ASN A 137 14.41 8.07 5.57
C ASN A 137 15.35 6.87 5.44
N GLU A 138 14.96 5.92 4.61
CA GLU A 138 15.66 4.68 4.36
C GLU A 138 15.98 4.51 2.87
N GLY A 139 16.32 3.29 2.44
CA GLY A 139 16.56 2.99 1.02
C GLY A 139 15.32 3.23 0.17
N VAL A 140 15.52 3.67 -1.06
CA VAL A 140 14.45 3.94 -2.03
C VAL A 140 14.54 2.93 -3.15
N ASP A 141 13.45 2.21 -3.40
CA ASP A 141 13.30 1.27 -4.49
C ASP A 141 11.89 1.35 -5.12
N PHE A 142 11.51 0.39 -5.95
CA PHE A 142 10.22 0.41 -6.63
C PHE A 142 9.02 0.15 -5.70
N LYS A 143 9.23 -0.40 -4.50
CA LYS A 143 8.22 -0.65 -3.47
C LYS A 143 8.29 0.36 -2.31
N HIS A 144 9.45 0.95 -2.06
CA HIS A 144 9.72 1.79 -0.89
C HIS A 144 9.95 3.24 -1.28
N ASN A 145 8.94 4.07 -1.10
CA ASN A 145 9.06 5.52 -1.21
C ASN A 145 9.33 6.14 0.17
N PRO A 146 10.15 7.20 0.25
CA PRO A 146 10.42 7.88 1.52
C PRO A 146 9.18 8.59 2.09
N GLU A 147 8.18 8.85 1.25
CA GLU A 147 6.89 9.42 1.59
C GLU A 147 5.78 8.55 1.01
N PHE A 148 4.88 8.03 1.86
CA PHE A 148 3.78 7.17 1.46
C PHE A 148 2.54 7.41 2.32
N THR A 149 1.39 6.94 1.85
CA THR A 149 0.15 6.98 2.61
C THR A 149 -0.07 5.65 3.30
N SER A 150 -0.37 5.68 4.61
CA SER A 150 -0.84 4.52 5.35
C SER A 150 -2.21 4.77 5.95
N LEU A 151 -2.90 3.69 6.26
CA LEU A 151 -4.06 3.65 7.12
C LEU A 151 -3.64 2.99 8.43
N GLU A 152 -3.93 3.64 9.55
CA GLU A 152 -3.87 3.02 10.87
C GLU A 152 -5.23 3.09 11.55
N VAL A 153 -5.64 1.98 12.17
CA VAL A 153 -6.96 1.80 12.79
C VAL A 153 -6.78 1.24 14.20
N TYR A 154 -7.48 1.83 15.16
CA TYR A 154 -7.42 1.41 16.57
C TYR A 154 -8.83 1.30 17.14
N GLU A 155 -9.09 0.20 17.85
CA GLU A 155 -10.37 -0.10 18.49
C GLU A 155 -10.15 -0.65 19.90
N THR A 156 -10.89 -0.12 20.87
CA THR A 156 -10.91 -0.65 22.25
C THR A 156 -11.55 -2.02 22.29
N TYR A 157 -11.02 -2.90 23.14
CA TYR A 157 -11.51 -4.26 23.32
C TYR A 157 -11.44 -5.19 22.10
N GLY A 158 -10.87 -4.70 20.97
CA GLY A 158 -10.56 -5.51 19.80
C GLY A 158 -9.27 -6.29 20.01
N ASP A 159 -9.13 -7.40 19.30
CA ASP A 159 -7.92 -8.20 19.22
C ASP A 159 -7.43 -8.32 17.77
N TYR A 160 -6.34 -9.07 17.55
CA TYR A 160 -5.81 -9.30 16.21
C TYR A 160 -6.81 -10.02 15.28
N ASN A 161 -7.75 -10.83 15.80
CA ASN A 161 -8.78 -11.47 14.99
C ASN A 161 -9.81 -10.45 14.53
N THR A 162 -10.21 -9.51 15.39
CA THR A 162 -11.08 -8.38 15.02
C THR A 162 -10.46 -7.59 13.88
N MET A 163 -9.17 -7.25 13.99
CA MET A 163 -8.46 -6.49 12.96
C MET A 163 -8.24 -7.30 11.68
N ARG A 164 -8.05 -8.61 11.79
CA ARG A 164 -7.95 -9.52 10.64
C ARG A 164 -9.24 -9.51 9.81
N VAL A 165 -10.39 -9.67 10.46
CA VAL A 165 -11.70 -9.63 9.80
C VAL A 165 -11.93 -8.26 9.17
N LEU A 166 -11.70 -7.19 9.91
CA LEU A 166 -11.82 -5.82 9.39
C LEU A 166 -10.95 -5.60 8.15
N THR A 167 -9.69 -6.05 8.18
CA THR A 167 -8.76 -5.90 7.04
C THR A 167 -9.27 -6.63 5.80
N GLN A 168 -9.75 -7.87 5.96
CA GLN A 168 -10.34 -8.65 4.88
C GLN A 168 -11.54 -7.91 4.26
N GLU A 169 -12.47 -7.47 5.09
CA GLU A 169 -13.68 -6.77 4.65
C GLU A 169 -13.35 -5.45 3.92
N LEU A 170 -12.43 -4.63 4.44
CA LEU A 170 -11.99 -3.39 3.81
C LEU A 170 -11.42 -3.62 2.40
N ILE A 171 -10.63 -4.67 2.21
CA ILE A 171 -10.04 -4.99 0.90
C ILE A 171 -11.10 -5.52 -0.06
N GLN A 172 -12.01 -6.40 0.39
CA GLN A 172 -13.10 -6.94 -0.42
C GLN A 172 -14.07 -5.83 -0.86
N GLU A 173 -14.43 -4.92 0.05
CA GLU A 173 -15.30 -3.78 -0.24
C GLU A 173 -14.62 -2.79 -1.21
N ALA A 174 -13.33 -2.51 -1.03
CA ALA A 174 -12.57 -1.65 -1.93
C ALA A 174 -12.46 -2.24 -3.34
N ALA A 175 -12.19 -3.55 -3.46
CA ALA A 175 -12.18 -4.23 -4.75
C ALA A 175 -13.57 -4.19 -5.41
N THR A 176 -14.63 -4.42 -4.64
CA THR A 176 -16.00 -4.36 -5.12
C THR A 176 -16.38 -2.94 -5.58
N ALA A 177 -15.96 -1.91 -4.87
CA ALA A 177 -16.20 -0.52 -5.24
C ALA A 177 -15.53 -0.14 -6.59
N VAL A 178 -14.37 -0.72 -6.88
CA VAL A 178 -13.62 -0.46 -8.12
C VAL A 178 -14.12 -1.32 -9.28
N TYR A 179 -14.31 -2.62 -9.06
CA TYR A 179 -14.51 -3.61 -10.13
C TYR A 179 -15.93 -4.20 -10.20
N GLY A 180 -16.80 -3.85 -9.24
CA GLY A 180 -18.15 -4.41 -9.11
C GLY A 180 -18.22 -5.82 -8.51
N SER A 181 -17.07 -6.38 -8.13
CA SER A 181 -16.91 -7.68 -7.46
C SER A 181 -15.59 -7.68 -6.68
N PRO A 182 -15.39 -8.58 -5.68
CA PRO A 182 -14.14 -8.65 -4.94
C PRO A 182 -13.00 -9.31 -5.76
N ILE A 183 -12.95 -9.04 -7.06
CA ILE A 183 -11.92 -9.55 -7.98
C ILE A 183 -11.22 -8.35 -8.60
N ALA A 184 -9.98 -8.11 -8.20
CA ALA A 184 -9.16 -7.06 -8.79
C ALA A 184 -8.55 -7.53 -10.10
N ARG A 185 -8.35 -6.59 -11.04
CA ARG A 185 -7.80 -6.86 -12.37
C ARG A 185 -6.58 -5.99 -12.63
N ARG A 186 -5.53 -6.60 -13.13
CA ARG A 186 -4.33 -5.90 -13.57
C ARG A 186 -4.05 -6.24 -15.02
N THR A 187 -3.90 -5.21 -15.85
CA THR A 187 -3.42 -5.39 -17.23
C THR A 187 -1.90 -5.34 -17.22
N GLU A 188 -1.28 -6.44 -17.62
CA GLU A 188 0.16 -6.58 -17.74
C GLU A 188 0.69 -5.83 -18.97
N ALA A 189 2.03 -5.69 -19.06
CA ALA A 189 2.67 -4.94 -20.15
C ALA A 189 2.45 -5.56 -21.54
N ASP A 190 2.19 -6.86 -21.60
CA ASP A 190 1.88 -7.61 -22.83
C ASP A 190 0.39 -7.59 -23.20
N GLY A 191 -0.45 -6.91 -22.39
CA GLY A 191 -1.90 -6.85 -22.57
C GLY A 191 -2.69 -7.99 -21.92
N THR A 192 -2.02 -8.93 -21.27
CA THR A 192 -2.67 -10.00 -20.49
C THR A 192 -3.38 -9.39 -19.28
N VAL A 193 -4.55 -9.90 -18.91
CA VAL A 193 -5.25 -9.50 -17.69
C VAL A 193 -5.09 -10.59 -16.64
N THR A 194 -4.44 -10.21 -15.53
CA THR A 194 -4.35 -11.06 -14.34
C THR A 194 -5.46 -10.69 -13.38
N GLU A 195 -6.21 -11.69 -12.92
CA GLU A 195 -7.24 -11.53 -11.90
C GLU A 195 -6.73 -11.98 -10.53
N TYR A 196 -7.05 -11.19 -9.51
CA TYR A 196 -6.77 -11.46 -8.11
C TYR A 196 -8.09 -11.56 -7.38
N ASP A 197 -8.45 -12.77 -6.98
CA ASP A 197 -9.70 -13.06 -6.27
C ASP A 197 -9.53 -12.86 -4.77
N PHE A 198 -10.22 -11.87 -4.23
CA PHE A 198 -10.29 -11.57 -2.79
C PHE A 198 -11.57 -12.09 -2.13
N SER A 199 -12.41 -12.84 -2.87
CA SER A 199 -13.68 -13.34 -2.35
C SER A 199 -13.49 -14.42 -1.27
N GLY A 200 -14.59 -14.71 -0.56
CA GLY A 200 -14.62 -15.74 0.48
C GLY A 200 -13.79 -15.41 1.73
N ASP A 201 -13.62 -16.39 2.58
CA ASP A 201 -12.79 -16.30 3.78
C ASP A 201 -11.34 -16.62 3.44
N TRP A 202 -10.43 -15.77 3.90
CA TRP A 202 -9.02 -15.97 3.64
C TRP A 202 -8.42 -16.94 4.66
N PRO A 203 -7.61 -17.90 4.21
CA PRO A 203 -6.96 -18.84 5.13
C PRO A 203 -6.04 -18.13 6.11
N VAL A 204 -5.91 -18.71 7.29
CA VAL A 204 -4.96 -18.30 8.32
C VAL A 204 -3.93 -19.41 8.47
N LYS A 205 -2.65 -19.07 8.34
CA LYS A 205 -1.52 -19.98 8.53
C LYS A 205 -0.56 -19.38 9.55
N THR A 206 0.05 -20.21 10.38
CA THR A 206 1.20 -19.73 11.15
C THR A 206 2.43 -19.62 10.25
N ILE A 207 3.37 -18.72 10.59
CA ILE A 207 4.66 -18.64 9.89
C ILE A 207 5.38 -19.99 9.98
N CYS A 208 5.32 -20.68 11.13
CA CYS A 208 5.87 -22.03 11.26
C CYS A 208 5.28 -23.00 10.23
N GLN A 209 3.96 -22.98 10.03
CA GLN A 209 3.32 -23.84 9.01
C GLN A 209 3.79 -23.50 7.60
N ALA A 210 3.87 -22.21 7.25
CA ALA A 210 4.33 -21.79 5.93
C ALA A 210 5.77 -22.24 5.66
N VAL A 211 6.66 -22.03 6.63
CA VAL A 211 8.07 -22.45 6.54
C VAL A 211 8.19 -23.97 6.50
N SER A 212 7.40 -24.70 7.30
CA SER A 212 7.38 -26.16 7.25
C SER A 212 6.99 -26.70 5.88
N GLU A 213 5.94 -26.13 5.26
CA GLU A 213 5.51 -26.49 3.92
C GLU A 213 6.60 -26.21 2.87
N ALA A 214 7.31 -25.08 2.98
CA ALA A 214 8.35 -24.68 2.04
C ALA A 214 9.63 -25.55 2.19
N LEU A 215 10.01 -25.91 3.40
CA LEU A 215 11.18 -26.74 3.68
C LEU A 215 10.91 -28.25 3.51
N GLY A 216 9.64 -28.69 3.58
CA GLY A 216 9.25 -30.08 3.65
C GLY A 216 9.65 -30.78 4.95
N GLU A 217 9.87 -30.00 6.02
CA GLU A 217 10.24 -30.45 7.36
C GLU A 217 9.38 -29.69 8.39
N GLU A 218 8.98 -30.38 9.47
CA GLU A 218 8.15 -29.77 10.49
C GLU A 218 8.95 -28.78 11.34
N ILE A 219 8.56 -27.51 11.26
CA ILE A 219 9.08 -26.41 12.07
C ILE A 219 8.01 -25.99 13.09
N THR A 220 8.37 -26.00 14.35
CA THR A 220 7.51 -25.61 15.48
C THR A 220 8.21 -24.59 16.36
N VAL A 221 7.49 -24.00 17.30
CA VAL A 221 8.07 -23.06 18.30
C VAL A 221 9.16 -23.69 19.15
N ASP A 222 9.20 -25.02 19.23
CA ASP A 222 10.20 -25.79 19.97
C ASP A 222 11.42 -26.19 19.10
N THR A 223 11.40 -25.90 17.80
CA THR A 223 12.52 -26.18 16.90
C THR A 223 13.76 -25.43 17.37
N PRO A 224 14.91 -26.13 17.56
CA PRO A 224 16.12 -25.47 18.03
C PRO A 224 16.63 -24.38 17.08
N VAL A 225 17.15 -23.28 17.63
CA VAL A 225 17.77 -22.16 16.86
C VAL A 225 18.82 -22.67 15.88
N SER A 226 19.60 -23.71 16.27
CA SER A 226 20.63 -24.31 15.42
C SER A 226 20.07 -24.94 14.14
N VAL A 227 18.86 -25.50 14.20
CA VAL A 227 18.17 -26.09 13.04
C VAL A 227 17.74 -24.98 12.08
N LEU A 228 17.06 -23.91 12.58
CA LEU A 228 16.70 -22.77 11.75
C LEU A 228 17.91 -22.13 11.11
N ARG A 229 19.03 -22.01 11.84
CA ARG A 229 20.28 -21.47 11.30
C ARG A 229 20.82 -22.33 10.15
N GLN A 230 20.79 -23.65 10.27
CA GLN A 230 21.19 -24.55 9.19
C GLN A 230 20.31 -24.36 7.94
N HIS A 231 19.00 -24.20 8.11
CA HIS A 231 18.10 -23.92 6.99
C HIS A 231 18.40 -22.56 6.35
N ALA A 232 18.59 -21.51 7.14
CA ALA A 232 18.94 -20.17 6.67
C ALA A 232 20.24 -20.18 5.85
N GLU A 233 21.28 -20.85 6.36
CA GLU A 233 22.56 -21.03 5.66
C GLU A 233 22.40 -21.84 4.36
N ALA A 234 21.59 -22.90 4.38
CA ALA A 234 21.35 -23.75 3.20
C ALA A 234 20.66 -23.01 2.06
N ILE A 235 19.85 -22.00 2.35
CA ILE A 235 19.20 -21.13 1.34
C ILE A 235 20.00 -19.86 1.04
N GLY A 236 21.23 -19.73 1.60
CA GLY A 236 22.16 -18.64 1.29
C GLY A 236 21.95 -17.35 2.09
N LEU A 237 21.19 -17.37 3.17
CA LEU A 237 21.02 -16.22 4.06
C LEU A 237 22.26 -16.03 4.95
N GLU A 238 22.90 -14.86 4.87
CA GLU A 238 24.00 -14.44 5.74
C GLU A 238 23.44 -13.64 6.91
N LEU A 239 23.22 -14.30 8.07
CA LEU A 239 22.63 -13.68 9.24
C LEU A 239 23.61 -13.61 10.42
N ASP A 240 23.41 -12.61 11.29
CA ASP A 240 24.21 -12.43 12.49
C ASP A 240 24.24 -13.71 13.33
N SER A 241 25.42 -14.05 13.89
CA SER A 241 25.59 -15.20 14.76
C SER A 241 24.70 -15.18 16.00
N ASN A 242 24.23 -14.01 16.42
CA ASN A 242 23.33 -13.79 17.55
C ASN A 242 21.85 -13.66 17.13
N ALA A 243 21.51 -13.88 15.85
CA ALA A 243 20.12 -13.81 15.37
C ALA A 243 19.20 -14.67 16.23
N SER A 244 18.09 -14.07 16.69
CA SER A 244 17.10 -14.76 17.53
C SER A 244 16.31 -15.80 16.71
N TRP A 245 15.63 -16.71 17.41
CA TRP A 245 14.77 -17.72 16.78
C TRP A 245 13.70 -17.09 15.87
N GLY A 246 13.01 -16.07 16.37
CA GLY A 246 11.96 -15.39 15.61
C GLY A 246 12.50 -14.67 14.37
N TYR A 247 13.64 -14.00 14.49
CA TYR A 247 14.29 -13.33 13.37
C TYR A 247 14.73 -14.33 12.28
N LEU A 248 15.33 -15.46 12.66
CA LEU A 248 15.69 -16.52 11.71
C LEU A 248 14.47 -17.08 10.96
N LEU A 249 13.36 -17.31 11.70
CA LEU A 249 12.14 -17.81 11.09
C LEU A 249 11.53 -16.79 10.12
N GLU A 250 11.53 -15.50 10.48
CA GLU A 250 11.03 -14.40 9.65
C GLU A 250 11.82 -14.28 8.35
N GLU A 251 13.15 -14.32 8.42
CA GLU A 251 14.03 -14.24 7.23
C GLU A 251 13.84 -15.45 6.30
N ILE A 252 13.73 -16.67 6.86
CA ILE A 252 13.45 -17.89 6.07
C ILE A 252 12.07 -17.77 5.40
N TYR A 253 11.06 -17.27 6.12
CA TYR A 253 9.72 -17.03 5.58
C TYR A 253 9.78 -16.01 4.43
N GLY A 254 10.47 -14.90 4.61
CA GLY A 254 10.62 -13.85 3.60
C GLY A 254 11.20 -14.39 2.30
N GLU A 255 12.27 -15.21 2.41
CA GLU A 255 12.94 -15.77 1.24
C GLU A 255 12.11 -16.86 0.53
N LEU A 256 11.50 -17.78 1.29
CA LEU A 256 10.87 -18.97 0.70
C LEU A 256 9.36 -18.81 0.45
N CYS A 257 8.64 -17.99 1.24
CA CYS A 257 7.18 -17.99 1.25
C CYS A 257 6.56 -16.70 0.72
N GLU A 258 7.11 -15.53 1.07
CA GLU A 258 6.50 -14.25 0.74
C GLU A 258 6.33 -14.06 -0.77
N GLY A 259 7.39 -14.31 -1.55
CA GLY A 259 7.39 -14.17 -3.01
C GLY A 259 6.50 -15.19 -3.74
N GLN A 260 6.10 -16.27 -3.08
CA GLN A 260 5.23 -17.31 -3.62
C GLN A 260 3.74 -17.10 -3.26
N THR A 261 3.45 -16.15 -2.40
CA THR A 261 2.08 -15.87 -1.93
C THR A 261 1.33 -15.07 -2.99
N MET A 262 0.49 -15.74 -3.79
CA MET A 262 -0.28 -15.15 -4.89
C MET A 262 -1.77 -14.95 -4.57
N ALA A 263 -2.27 -15.58 -3.52
CA ALA A 263 -3.65 -15.48 -3.04
C ALA A 263 -3.68 -14.84 -1.63
N PRO A 264 -4.79 -14.21 -1.24
CA PRO A 264 -4.92 -13.65 0.11
C PRO A 264 -4.78 -14.73 1.19
N VAL A 265 -3.95 -14.45 2.17
CA VAL A 265 -3.72 -15.31 3.33
C VAL A 265 -3.26 -14.46 4.51
N PHE A 266 -3.65 -14.82 5.72
CA PHE A 266 -3.13 -14.23 6.94
C PHE A 266 -2.05 -15.15 7.54
N TYR A 267 -0.88 -14.59 7.75
CA TYR A 267 0.20 -15.25 8.49
C TYR A 267 0.22 -14.75 9.94
N THR A 268 0.36 -15.68 10.89
CA THR A 268 0.31 -15.41 12.35
C THR A 268 1.46 -16.04 13.07
#